data_449c994e55b4e7c78eaa073d832d18c0
#
_entry.id   449c994e55b4e7c78eaa073d832d18c0
#
_cell.length_a   1.000
_cell.length_b   1.000
_cell.length_c   1.000
_cell.angle_alpha   90.00
_cell.angle_beta   90.00
_cell.angle_gamma   90.00
#
_symmetry.space_group_name_H-M   'P 1'
#
loop_
_entity.id
_entity.type
_entity.pdbx_description
1 polymer ?
#
loop_
_entity_poly.entity_id
_entity_poly.type
_entity_poly.pdbx_seq_one_letter_code
_entity_poly.pdbx_strand_id
1 'polypeptide(L)'
;MEPWYRVATPRKEVREGRSFNPDEFAIHLEQVVAKNAPEDYREPKQFFARTCWTRALRDHAGMVLRRLSGETANTAPVLTLITQFGGGKTHTLTALYHLVTTGAKASEYQGVGDLLKEAGIRAVPEARVAAFVGNAWDPKDGRETPWIDIARQLAGDKGVNELGPAARTTPPGTESLARVFKAAGGPVLLLFDEVLNFLNRHRGMADQFHAFIQNLTVATTGTTRGAAVISLPRSQVEMTDWDMQWQDKITKVVRRVAKDLIANDETEISEVVRRRLFEDIGSDRIRKSVAKTYAAWCFERRAQLPPEWTAVDSAATEAKAREYLRSRFEVCYPFHPATLSVFQRKWQALSQYQQTRGTLASGVDPTASPHKWQRPSVGYIIPATFGYAHWDADGQLVLGWINEVPDQEACETSESGT
;
A
#
# COMPACT_ATOMS: atom_id res chain seq x y z
N MET A 1 29.32 0.09 18.57
CA MET A 1 28.24 -0.38 17.67
C MET A 1 28.63 -0.02 16.25
N GLU A 2 28.47 -0.90 15.26
CA GLU A 2 28.78 -0.50 13.88
C GLU A 2 27.69 0.44 13.35
N PRO A 3 28.05 1.50 12.61
CA PRO A 3 27.09 2.40 12.02
C PRO A 3 26.25 1.67 10.94
N TRP A 4 24.98 2.07 10.81
CA TRP A 4 24.00 1.38 9.96
C TRP A 4 24.47 1.20 8.50
N TYR A 5 25.18 2.19 7.93
CA TYR A 5 25.66 2.16 6.55
C TYR A 5 26.78 1.12 6.28
N ARG A 6 27.35 0.53 7.34
CA ARG A 6 28.23 -0.64 7.23
C ARG A 6 27.50 -1.96 7.35
N VAL A 7 26.28 -1.93 7.88
CA VAL A 7 25.50 -3.11 8.20
C VAL A 7 24.33 -3.28 7.23
N ALA A 8 23.61 -2.20 6.94
CA ALA A 8 22.48 -2.22 6.02
C ALA A 8 22.95 -1.84 4.60
N THR A 9 22.37 -2.52 3.61
CA THR A 9 22.65 -2.27 2.20
C THR A 9 21.42 -1.60 1.58
N PRO A 10 21.46 -0.30 1.31
CA PRO A 10 20.39 0.35 0.57
C PRO A 10 20.26 -0.25 -0.83
N ARG A 11 19.09 -0.19 -1.43
CA ARG A 11 18.87 -0.61 -2.81
C ARG A 11 19.74 0.19 -3.77
N LYS A 12 20.02 -0.41 -4.93
CA LYS A 12 20.91 0.18 -5.94
C LYS A 12 20.48 1.60 -6.31
N GLU A 13 19.21 1.83 -6.52
CA GLU A 13 18.62 3.11 -6.89
C GLU A 13 18.90 4.18 -5.82
N VAL A 14 18.81 3.80 -4.54
CA VAL A 14 19.12 4.66 -3.40
C VAL A 14 20.61 4.99 -3.34
N ARG A 15 21.48 4.00 -3.58
CA ARG A 15 22.96 4.17 -3.55
C ARG A 15 23.47 5.04 -4.70
N GLU A 16 22.85 4.94 -5.88
CA GLU A 16 23.23 5.70 -7.06
C GLU A 16 22.74 7.15 -7.02
N GLY A 17 21.99 7.52 -5.98
CA GLY A 17 21.50 8.87 -5.85
C GLY A 17 20.57 9.30 -6.96
N ARG A 18 19.82 8.37 -7.53
CA ARG A 18 18.81 8.73 -8.54
C ARG A 18 17.77 9.64 -7.91
N SER A 19 17.47 10.74 -8.59
CA SER A 19 16.30 11.55 -8.24
C SER A 19 15.07 10.66 -8.32
N PHE A 20 14.43 10.43 -7.18
CA PHE A 20 13.20 9.64 -7.15
C PHE A 20 12.02 10.48 -7.64
N ASN A 21 11.54 10.14 -8.81
CA ASN A 21 10.23 10.61 -9.23
C ASN A 21 9.17 9.93 -8.33
N PRO A 22 8.29 10.70 -7.65
CA PRO A 22 7.17 10.12 -6.89
C PRO A 22 6.33 9.14 -7.70
N ASP A 23 6.29 9.29 -9.02
CA ASP A 23 5.58 8.40 -9.93
C ASP A 23 6.23 7.02 -10.07
N GLU A 24 7.54 6.88 -9.80
CA GLU A 24 8.21 5.57 -9.77
C GLU A 24 7.70 4.68 -8.62
N PHE A 25 7.16 5.28 -7.56
CA PHE A 25 6.51 4.55 -6.47
C PHE A 25 4.99 4.40 -6.68
N ALA A 26 4.46 4.96 -7.76
CA ALA A 26 3.07 4.78 -8.12
C ALA A 26 2.91 3.53 -8.97
N ILE A 27 2.16 2.57 -8.44
CA ILE A 27 1.73 1.42 -9.23
C ILE A 27 0.54 1.87 -10.08
N HIS A 28 0.63 1.63 -11.37
CA HIS A 28 -0.45 1.82 -12.31
C HIS A 28 -0.93 0.44 -12.79
N LEU A 29 -2.09 -0.01 -12.27
CA LEU A 29 -2.61 -1.35 -12.56
C LEU A 29 -2.80 -1.58 -14.05
N GLU A 30 -3.26 -0.56 -14.79
CA GLU A 30 -3.42 -0.62 -16.25
C GLU A 30 -2.10 -0.89 -16.98
N GLN A 31 -0.99 -0.32 -16.49
CA GLN A 31 0.33 -0.55 -17.09
C GLN A 31 0.84 -1.97 -16.79
N VAL A 32 0.53 -2.49 -15.59
CA VAL A 32 0.86 -3.89 -15.23
C VAL A 32 0.10 -4.85 -16.12
N VAL A 33 -1.20 -4.64 -16.30
CA VAL A 33 -2.04 -5.46 -17.18
C VAL A 33 -1.59 -5.39 -18.64
N ALA A 34 -1.21 -4.19 -19.10
CA ALA A 34 -0.68 -3.94 -20.46
C ALA A 34 0.79 -4.39 -20.62
N LYS A 35 1.46 -4.86 -19.56
CA LYS A 35 2.87 -5.28 -19.53
C LYS A 35 3.88 -4.19 -19.92
N ASN A 36 3.54 -2.93 -19.71
CA ASN A 36 4.41 -1.76 -19.96
C ASN A 36 4.80 -1.01 -18.67
N ALA A 37 4.44 -1.55 -17.49
CA ALA A 37 4.90 -1.05 -16.20
C ALA A 37 6.42 -1.25 -16.03
N PRO A 38 7.07 -0.48 -15.13
CA PRO A 38 8.43 -0.78 -14.68
C PRO A 38 8.59 -2.24 -14.24
N GLU A 39 9.78 -2.79 -14.42
CA GLU A 39 10.05 -4.23 -14.19
C GLU A 39 9.65 -4.70 -12.80
N ASP A 40 9.90 -3.88 -11.77
CA ASP A 40 9.54 -4.14 -10.38
C ASP A 40 8.03 -4.37 -10.14
N TYR A 41 7.20 -3.84 -11.02
CA TYR A 41 5.75 -4.00 -10.95
C TYR A 41 5.20 -4.96 -12.00
N ARG A 42 5.91 -5.09 -13.13
CA ARG A 42 5.50 -5.95 -14.25
C ARG A 42 5.85 -7.41 -14.01
N GLU A 43 7.07 -7.67 -13.45
CA GLU A 43 7.58 -9.03 -13.24
C GLU A 43 7.15 -9.57 -11.87
N PRO A 44 6.29 -10.62 -11.80
CA PRO A 44 5.74 -11.09 -10.54
C PRO A 44 6.79 -11.47 -9.50
N LYS A 45 7.89 -12.10 -9.92
CA LYS A 45 8.98 -12.49 -9.02
C LYS A 45 9.63 -11.29 -8.34
N GLN A 46 9.89 -10.21 -9.10
CA GLN A 46 10.47 -8.99 -8.56
C GLN A 46 9.46 -8.23 -7.69
N PHE A 47 8.20 -8.19 -8.14
CA PHE A 47 7.12 -7.56 -7.38
C PHE A 47 7.00 -8.19 -5.98
N PHE A 48 6.91 -9.51 -5.88
CA PHE A 48 6.77 -10.18 -4.59
C PHE A 48 8.04 -10.15 -3.74
N ALA A 49 9.23 -10.09 -4.33
CA ALA A 49 10.49 -9.90 -3.59
C ALA A 49 10.54 -8.54 -2.86
N ARG A 50 9.84 -7.53 -3.38
CA ARG A 50 9.75 -6.19 -2.77
C ARG A 50 8.46 -5.96 -2.00
N THR A 51 7.50 -6.89 -2.07
CA THR A 51 6.22 -6.79 -1.37
C THR A 51 6.38 -7.09 0.12
N CYS A 52 5.91 -6.18 0.95
CA CYS A 52 5.68 -6.48 2.35
C CYS A 52 4.30 -7.14 2.49
N TRP A 53 4.28 -8.36 2.97
CA TRP A 53 3.06 -9.10 3.25
C TRP A 53 2.44 -8.63 4.56
N THR A 54 1.83 -7.44 4.53
CA THR A 54 1.10 -6.90 5.67
C THR A 54 -0.06 -7.82 6.06
N ARG A 55 -0.51 -7.74 7.29
CA ARG A 55 -1.68 -8.51 7.74
C ARG A 55 -2.89 -8.26 6.84
N ALA A 56 -3.16 -6.99 6.54
CA ALA A 56 -4.26 -6.61 5.65
C ALA A 56 -4.11 -7.25 4.25
N LEU A 57 -2.92 -7.21 3.65
CA LEU A 57 -2.68 -7.83 2.34
C LEU A 57 -2.87 -9.35 2.38
N ARG A 58 -2.40 -10.03 3.44
CA ARG A 58 -2.61 -11.47 3.63
C ARG A 58 -4.08 -11.82 3.79
N ASP A 59 -4.80 -11.08 4.63
CA ASP A 59 -6.23 -11.31 4.87
C ASP A 59 -7.05 -11.13 3.57
N HIS A 60 -6.76 -10.06 2.80
CA HIS A 60 -7.40 -9.82 1.51
C HIS A 60 -7.10 -10.91 0.48
N ALA A 61 -5.80 -11.18 0.27
CA ALA A 61 -5.39 -12.18 -0.70
C ALA A 61 -5.90 -13.57 -0.32
N GLY A 62 -5.77 -13.97 0.93
CA GLY A 62 -6.27 -15.25 1.43
C GLY A 62 -7.77 -15.41 1.21
N MET A 63 -8.57 -14.37 1.47
CA MET A 63 -10.01 -14.39 1.26
C MET A 63 -10.39 -14.55 -0.22
N VAL A 64 -9.74 -13.77 -1.11
CA VAL A 64 -9.96 -13.88 -2.56
C VAL A 64 -9.57 -15.25 -3.07
N LEU A 65 -8.40 -15.75 -2.69
CA LEU A 65 -7.92 -17.05 -3.16
C LEU A 65 -8.80 -18.22 -2.68
N ARG A 66 -9.28 -18.20 -1.44
CA ARG A 66 -10.26 -19.17 -0.93
C ARG A 66 -11.55 -19.13 -1.75
N ARG A 67 -12.08 -17.93 -2.02
CA ARG A 67 -13.29 -17.75 -2.84
C ARG A 67 -13.11 -18.33 -4.25
N LEU A 68 -12.00 -18.01 -4.91
CA LEU A 68 -11.68 -18.52 -6.25
C LEU A 68 -11.45 -20.04 -6.25
N SER A 69 -11.04 -20.62 -5.13
CA SER A 69 -10.96 -22.08 -4.95
C SER A 69 -12.31 -22.76 -4.75
N GLY A 70 -13.39 -21.99 -4.60
CA GLY A 70 -14.77 -22.49 -4.44
C GLY A 70 -15.27 -22.53 -3.01
N GLU A 71 -14.52 -21.99 -2.04
CA GLU A 71 -15.01 -21.83 -0.67
C GLU A 71 -15.97 -20.63 -0.59
N THR A 72 -17.22 -20.90 -0.23
CA THR A 72 -18.26 -19.88 -0.10
C THR A 72 -18.55 -19.52 1.37
N ALA A 73 -18.24 -20.42 2.29
CA ALA A 73 -18.34 -20.15 3.72
C ALA A 73 -17.14 -19.29 4.15
N ASN A 74 -17.39 -18.32 5.03
CA ASN A 74 -16.36 -17.38 5.57
C ASN A 74 -15.57 -16.62 4.52
N THR A 75 -16.08 -16.50 3.29
CA THR A 75 -15.53 -15.67 2.22
C THR A 75 -16.57 -14.68 1.73
N ALA A 76 -16.12 -13.53 1.22
CA ALA A 76 -17.00 -12.55 0.60
C ALA A 76 -16.82 -12.60 -0.93
N PRO A 77 -17.90 -12.58 -1.72
CA PRO A 77 -17.81 -12.51 -3.17
C PRO A 77 -17.31 -11.15 -3.66
N VAL A 78 -17.52 -10.11 -2.87
CA VAL A 78 -17.05 -8.76 -3.14
C VAL A 78 -16.25 -8.25 -1.95
N LEU A 79 -15.13 -7.62 -2.21
CA LEU A 79 -14.26 -7.00 -1.22
C LEU A 79 -14.11 -5.52 -1.54
N THR A 80 -14.12 -4.69 -0.52
CA THR A 80 -13.89 -3.26 -0.66
C THR A 80 -12.58 -2.88 0.00
N LEU A 81 -11.69 -2.29 -0.77
CA LEU A 81 -10.44 -1.72 -0.26
C LEU A 81 -10.67 -0.25 0.06
N ILE A 82 -10.86 0.06 1.34
CA ILE A 82 -11.09 1.43 1.80
C ILE A 82 -9.88 1.88 2.61
N THR A 83 -9.00 2.65 1.99
CA THR A 83 -7.82 3.22 2.64
C THR A 83 -7.63 4.67 2.22
N GLN A 84 -6.86 5.44 3.00
CA GLN A 84 -6.41 6.77 2.57
C GLN A 84 -5.54 6.66 1.31
N PHE A 85 -5.30 7.79 0.63
CA PHE A 85 -4.36 7.84 -0.50
C PHE A 85 -2.98 7.31 -0.08
N GLY A 86 -2.35 6.50 -0.94
CA GLY A 86 -1.07 5.85 -0.62
C GLY A 86 -1.16 4.62 0.30
N GLY A 87 -2.36 4.18 0.69
CA GLY A 87 -2.58 3.03 1.59
C GLY A 87 -2.49 1.65 0.94
N GLY A 88 -1.85 1.50 -0.22
CA GLY A 88 -1.57 0.20 -0.83
C GLY A 88 -2.74 -0.45 -1.59
N LYS A 89 -3.82 0.27 -1.93
CA LYS A 89 -4.96 -0.27 -2.70
C LYS A 89 -4.53 -0.88 -4.02
N THR A 90 -3.92 -0.08 -4.88
CA THR A 90 -3.43 -0.54 -6.19
C THR A 90 -2.38 -1.63 -6.07
N HIS A 91 -1.53 -1.58 -5.02
CA HIS A 91 -0.58 -2.65 -4.72
C HIS A 91 -1.28 -3.98 -4.41
N THR A 92 -2.36 -3.94 -3.63
CA THR A 92 -3.18 -5.13 -3.33
C THR A 92 -3.84 -5.70 -4.59
N LEU A 93 -4.40 -4.82 -5.44
CA LEU A 93 -4.98 -5.25 -6.73
C LEU A 93 -3.93 -5.87 -7.64
N THR A 94 -2.73 -5.28 -7.72
CA THR A 94 -1.59 -5.80 -8.48
C THR A 94 -1.11 -7.16 -7.94
N ALA A 95 -1.03 -7.31 -6.61
CA ALA A 95 -0.68 -8.58 -5.99
C ALA A 95 -1.69 -9.68 -6.37
N LEU A 96 -2.98 -9.38 -6.28
CA LEU A 96 -4.04 -10.32 -6.69
C LEU A 96 -3.96 -10.67 -8.17
N TYR A 97 -3.73 -9.68 -9.03
CA TYR A 97 -3.53 -9.89 -10.47
C TYR A 97 -2.39 -10.87 -10.73
N HIS A 98 -1.22 -10.61 -10.17
CA HIS A 98 -0.05 -11.48 -10.35
C HIS A 98 -0.25 -12.89 -9.79
N LEU A 99 -0.86 -13.02 -8.60
CA LEU A 99 -1.13 -14.33 -8.02
C LEU A 99 -1.95 -15.20 -8.97
N VAL A 100 -3.11 -14.73 -9.38
CA VAL A 100 -4.08 -15.55 -10.09
C VAL A 100 -3.77 -15.73 -11.59
N THR A 101 -3.03 -14.78 -12.20
CA THR A 101 -2.55 -14.94 -13.59
C THR A 101 -1.35 -15.88 -13.68
N THR A 102 -0.58 -16.02 -12.61
CA THR A 102 0.51 -17.00 -12.51
C THR A 102 0.01 -18.38 -12.08
N GLY A 103 -1.06 -18.43 -11.29
CA GLY A 103 -1.65 -19.67 -10.81
C GLY A 103 -0.71 -20.43 -9.85
N ALA A 104 -0.69 -21.75 -9.93
CA ALA A 104 0.04 -22.62 -8.99
C ALA A 104 1.53 -22.28 -8.84
N LYS A 105 2.19 -21.82 -9.92
CA LYS A 105 3.61 -21.41 -9.89
C LYS A 105 3.88 -20.21 -8.97
N ALA A 106 2.87 -19.42 -8.65
CA ALA A 106 3.03 -18.29 -7.73
C ALA A 106 3.46 -18.72 -6.31
N SER A 107 3.28 -20.00 -5.93
CA SER A 107 3.77 -20.56 -4.66
C SER A 107 5.28 -20.44 -4.47
N GLU A 108 6.04 -20.30 -5.57
CA GLU A 108 7.51 -20.12 -5.55
C GLU A 108 7.94 -18.70 -5.20
N TYR A 109 7.01 -17.74 -5.23
CA TYR A 109 7.32 -16.33 -4.94
C TYR A 109 7.39 -16.07 -3.44
N GLN A 110 8.22 -15.09 -3.08
CA GLN A 110 8.49 -14.76 -1.68
C GLN A 110 7.20 -14.43 -0.90
N GLY A 111 6.97 -15.16 0.21
CA GLY A 111 5.83 -14.97 1.12
C GLY A 111 4.52 -15.60 0.64
N VAL A 112 4.43 -16.09 -0.60
CA VAL A 112 3.20 -16.71 -1.10
C VAL A 112 2.96 -18.08 -0.46
N GLY A 113 4.03 -18.84 -0.18
CA GLY A 113 3.90 -20.13 0.53
C GLY A 113 3.27 -19.97 1.92
N ASP A 114 3.66 -18.93 2.66
CA ASP A 114 3.08 -18.62 3.97
C ASP A 114 1.62 -18.17 3.85
N LEU A 115 1.31 -17.34 2.85
CA LEU A 115 -0.06 -16.93 2.54
C LEU A 115 -0.97 -18.14 2.29
N LEU A 116 -0.51 -19.11 1.46
CA LEU A 116 -1.28 -20.32 1.16
C LEU A 116 -1.53 -21.16 2.41
N LYS A 117 -0.51 -21.30 3.26
CA LYS A 117 -0.61 -22.02 4.52
C LYS A 117 -1.62 -21.34 5.47
N GLU A 118 -1.54 -20.02 5.64
CA GLU A 118 -2.47 -19.23 6.47
C GLU A 118 -3.91 -19.30 5.90
N ALA A 119 -4.05 -19.26 4.59
CA ALA A 119 -5.35 -19.35 3.92
C ALA A 119 -5.93 -20.78 3.89
N GLY A 120 -5.14 -21.80 4.23
CA GLY A 120 -5.58 -23.19 4.22
C GLY A 120 -5.81 -23.78 2.83
N ILE A 121 -5.16 -23.24 1.79
CA ILE A 121 -5.28 -23.68 0.40
C ILE A 121 -3.96 -24.29 -0.11
N ARG A 122 -4.06 -25.27 -1.01
CA ARG A 122 -2.88 -26.02 -1.47
C ARG A 122 -2.08 -25.31 -2.56
N ALA A 123 -2.75 -24.53 -3.40
CA ALA A 123 -2.14 -23.83 -4.53
C ALA A 123 -2.97 -22.59 -4.87
N VAL A 124 -2.32 -21.60 -5.49
CA VAL A 124 -3.01 -20.43 -6.03
C VAL A 124 -3.89 -20.85 -7.19
N PRO A 125 -5.22 -20.59 -7.16
CA PRO A 125 -6.10 -20.89 -8.28
C PRO A 125 -5.79 -19.96 -9.46
N GLU A 126 -5.68 -20.52 -10.66
CA GLU A 126 -5.65 -19.73 -11.87
C GLU A 126 -7.05 -19.18 -12.16
N ALA A 127 -7.15 -17.89 -12.49
CA ALA A 127 -8.42 -17.24 -12.76
C ALA A 127 -8.34 -16.37 -14.01
N ARG A 128 -9.49 -16.19 -14.67
CA ARG A 128 -9.67 -15.14 -15.66
C ARG A 128 -9.83 -13.80 -14.94
N VAL A 129 -9.04 -12.81 -15.34
CA VAL A 129 -9.03 -11.50 -14.69
C VAL A 129 -9.54 -10.44 -15.63
N ALA A 130 -10.45 -9.59 -15.13
CA ALA A 130 -10.75 -8.32 -15.78
C ALA A 130 -10.36 -7.17 -14.83
N ALA A 131 -9.56 -6.25 -15.32
CA ALA A 131 -9.15 -5.06 -14.61
C ALA A 131 -9.79 -3.81 -15.22
N PHE A 132 -10.47 -3.03 -14.38
CA PHE A 132 -11.04 -1.74 -14.72
C PHE A 132 -10.34 -0.67 -13.90
N VAL A 133 -9.72 0.30 -14.59
CA VAL A 133 -9.02 1.42 -13.96
C VAL A 133 -9.63 2.72 -14.44
N GLY A 134 -10.34 3.40 -13.55
CA GLY A 134 -11.23 4.50 -13.92
C GLY A 134 -10.55 5.75 -14.47
N ASN A 135 -9.32 6.04 -14.06
CA ASN A 135 -8.55 7.17 -14.59
C ASN A 135 -7.94 6.88 -15.97
N ALA A 136 -7.71 5.62 -16.30
CA ALA A 136 -7.10 5.19 -17.57
C ALA A 136 -8.11 4.69 -18.62
N TRP A 137 -9.36 4.49 -18.21
CA TRP A 137 -10.39 3.96 -19.11
C TRP A 137 -10.95 5.06 -20.03
N ASP A 138 -10.88 4.83 -21.31
CA ASP A 138 -11.51 5.66 -22.34
C ASP A 138 -12.27 4.80 -23.35
N PRO A 139 -13.39 5.31 -23.89
CA PRO A 139 -14.09 4.65 -24.99
C PRO A 139 -13.18 4.59 -26.22
N LYS A 140 -13.06 3.43 -26.81
CA LYS A 140 -12.34 3.18 -28.06
C LYS A 140 -12.80 1.84 -28.64
N ASP A 141 -12.28 1.48 -29.79
CA ASP A 141 -12.56 0.19 -30.43
C ASP A 141 -12.37 -0.97 -29.44
N GLY A 142 -13.44 -1.73 -29.20
CA GLY A 142 -13.50 -2.79 -28.23
C GLY A 142 -13.75 -2.38 -26.78
N ARG A 143 -13.82 -1.08 -26.49
CA ARG A 143 -14.14 -0.51 -25.18
C ARG A 143 -15.31 0.46 -25.23
N GLU A 144 -16.37 0.11 -25.92
CA GLU A 144 -17.53 0.99 -26.09
C GLU A 144 -18.21 1.33 -24.74
N THR A 145 -18.19 0.40 -23.81
CA THR A 145 -18.67 0.58 -22.43
C THR A 145 -17.79 -0.20 -21.45
N PRO A 146 -17.74 0.18 -20.15
CA PRO A 146 -17.00 -0.57 -19.12
C PRO A 146 -17.34 -2.06 -19.07
N TRP A 147 -18.60 -2.40 -19.21
CA TRP A 147 -19.06 -3.80 -19.12
C TRP A 147 -18.74 -4.62 -20.37
N ILE A 148 -18.72 -4.01 -21.54
CA ILE A 148 -18.24 -4.67 -22.79
C ILE A 148 -16.74 -4.95 -22.68
N ASP A 149 -15.96 -3.97 -22.20
CA ASP A 149 -14.52 -4.14 -21.98
C ASP A 149 -14.23 -5.28 -20.97
N ILE A 150 -14.94 -5.31 -19.84
CA ILE A 150 -14.81 -6.37 -18.84
C ILE A 150 -15.18 -7.74 -19.41
N ALA A 151 -16.27 -7.86 -20.17
CA ALA A 151 -16.68 -9.10 -20.81
C ALA A 151 -15.63 -9.59 -21.82
N ARG A 152 -15.04 -8.67 -22.58
CA ARG A 152 -13.96 -8.96 -23.53
C ARG A 152 -12.70 -9.45 -22.83
N GLN A 153 -12.31 -8.84 -21.72
CA GLN A 153 -11.15 -9.29 -20.93
C GLN A 153 -11.36 -10.69 -20.34
N LEU A 154 -12.57 -11.04 -19.91
CA LEU A 154 -12.87 -12.34 -19.31
C LEU A 154 -12.97 -13.48 -20.33
N ALA A 155 -13.64 -13.26 -21.45
CA ALA A 155 -14.00 -14.33 -22.38
C ALA A 155 -13.93 -13.94 -23.88
N GLY A 156 -13.21 -12.85 -24.20
CA GLY A 156 -13.08 -12.38 -25.58
C GLY A 156 -14.43 -12.04 -26.22
N ASP A 157 -14.54 -12.25 -27.54
CA ASP A 157 -15.79 -11.98 -28.28
C ASP A 157 -16.96 -12.84 -27.81
N LYS A 158 -16.69 -14.06 -27.31
CA LYS A 158 -17.74 -14.90 -26.72
C LYS A 158 -18.38 -14.18 -25.52
N GLY A 159 -17.58 -13.58 -24.64
CA GLY A 159 -18.10 -12.79 -23.51
C GLY A 159 -18.95 -11.60 -23.94
N VAL A 160 -18.52 -10.88 -24.97
CA VAL A 160 -19.27 -9.74 -25.54
C VAL A 160 -20.61 -10.20 -26.13
N ASN A 161 -20.62 -11.33 -26.86
CA ASN A 161 -21.82 -11.91 -27.44
C ASN A 161 -22.86 -12.31 -26.38
N GLU A 162 -22.41 -12.79 -25.20
CA GLU A 162 -23.30 -13.13 -24.09
C GLU A 162 -24.01 -11.91 -23.47
N LEU A 163 -23.43 -10.73 -23.60
CA LEU A 163 -24.09 -9.48 -23.18
C LEU A 163 -25.23 -9.06 -24.13
N GLY A 164 -25.11 -9.40 -25.41
CA GLY A 164 -26.04 -9.00 -26.46
C GLY A 164 -25.86 -7.55 -26.93
N PRO A 165 -26.55 -7.17 -28.04
CA PRO A 165 -26.36 -5.88 -28.70
C PRO A 165 -26.80 -4.66 -27.85
N ALA A 166 -27.78 -4.84 -26.96
CA ALA A 166 -28.25 -3.79 -26.07
C ALA A 166 -27.18 -3.30 -25.08
N ALA A 167 -26.11 -4.08 -24.86
CA ALA A 167 -25.01 -3.71 -23.96
C ALA A 167 -24.24 -2.46 -24.42
N ARG A 168 -24.39 -2.02 -25.67
CA ARG A 168 -23.79 -0.75 -26.14
C ARG A 168 -24.43 0.49 -25.54
N THR A 169 -25.68 0.40 -25.13
CA THR A 169 -26.47 1.55 -24.66
C THR A 169 -27.03 1.36 -23.25
N THR A 170 -27.10 0.12 -22.78
CA THR A 170 -27.75 -0.22 -21.50
C THR A 170 -26.85 -1.16 -20.69
N PRO A 171 -26.69 -0.97 -19.38
CA PRO A 171 -25.92 -1.88 -18.56
C PRO A 171 -26.56 -3.27 -18.51
N PRO A 172 -25.75 -4.35 -18.58
CA PRO A 172 -26.28 -5.71 -18.62
C PRO A 172 -26.94 -6.09 -17.29
N GLY A 173 -27.96 -6.91 -17.38
CA GLY A 173 -28.59 -7.54 -16.22
C GLY A 173 -27.73 -8.66 -15.62
N THR A 174 -28.13 -9.09 -14.42
CA THR A 174 -27.42 -10.13 -13.65
C THR A 174 -27.25 -11.43 -14.44
N GLU A 175 -28.26 -11.88 -15.19
CA GLU A 175 -28.21 -13.11 -15.97
C GLU A 175 -27.18 -13.03 -17.12
N SER A 176 -27.11 -11.90 -17.83
CA SER A 176 -26.12 -11.68 -18.88
C SER A 176 -24.71 -11.72 -18.33
N LEU A 177 -24.47 -11.09 -17.18
CA LEU A 177 -23.18 -11.15 -16.48
C LEU A 177 -22.84 -12.57 -16.03
N ALA A 178 -23.81 -13.32 -15.51
CA ALA A 178 -23.60 -14.73 -15.13
C ALA A 178 -23.22 -15.58 -16.36
N ARG A 179 -23.82 -15.34 -17.54
CA ARG A 179 -23.43 -16.01 -18.78
C ARG A 179 -21.99 -15.66 -19.21
N VAL A 180 -21.59 -14.40 -19.07
CA VAL A 180 -20.18 -13.98 -19.31
C VAL A 180 -19.22 -14.75 -18.39
N PHE A 181 -19.53 -14.84 -17.09
CA PHE A 181 -18.69 -15.59 -16.14
C PHE A 181 -18.62 -17.08 -16.48
N LYS A 182 -19.72 -17.66 -16.91
CA LYS A 182 -19.73 -19.05 -17.41
C LYS A 182 -18.90 -19.19 -18.69
N ALA A 183 -18.98 -18.22 -19.60
CA ALA A 183 -18.20 -18.21 -20.85
C ALA A 183 -16.69 -18.07 -20.62
N ALA A 184 -16.26 -17.50 -19.49
CA ALA A 184 -14.86 -17.41 -19.08
C ALA A 184 -14.23 -18.80 -18.81
N GLY A 185 -15.05 -19.82 -18.52
CA GLY A 185 -14.62 -21.23 -18.42
C GLY A 185 -13.81 -21.59 -17.17
N GLY A 186 -13.72 -20.71 -16.18
CA GLY A 186 -12.96 -20.93 -14.94
C GLY A 186 -13.33 -19.92 -13.85
N PRO A 187 -12.54 -19.85 -12.78
CA PRO A 187 -12.68 -18.82 -11.77
C PRO A 187 -12.54 -17.43 -12.39
N VAL A 188 -13.27 -16.45 -11.84
CA VAL A 188 -13.29 -15.08 -12.34
C VAL A 188 -12.89 -14.11 -11.24
N LEU A 189 -11.90 -13.27 -11.52
CA LEU A 189 -11.50 -12.15 -10.66
C LEU A 189 -11.75 -10.83 -11.36
N LEU A 190 -12.47 -9.94 -10.69
CA LEU A 190 -12.77 -8.60 -11.15
C LEU A 190 -12.03 -7.60 -10.27
N LEU A 191 -11.20 -6.75 -10.86
CA LEU A 191 -10.42 -5.74 -10.17
C LEU A 191 -10.87 -4.36 -10.61
N PHE A 192 -11.31 -3.54 -9.67
CA PHE A 192 -11.74 -2.16 -9.93
C PHE A 192 -10.86 -1.19 -9.16
N ASP A 193 -10.15 -0.33 -9.87
CA ASP A 193 -9.39 0.77 -9.29
C ASP A 193 -9.90 2.11 -9.80
N GLU A 194 -9.75 3.15 -8.98
CA GLU A 194 -10.07 4.55 -9.32
C GLU A 194 -11.51 4.76 -9.87
N VAL A 195 -12.49 4.05 -9.30
CA VAL A 195 -13.90 4.07 -9.74
C VAL A 195 -14.50 5.48 -9.72
N LEU A 196 -14.19 6.29 -8.70
CA LEU A 196 -14.71 7.67 -8.61
C LEU A 196 -14.13 8.57 -9.70
N ASN A 197 -12.87 8.37 -10.08
CA ASN A 197 -12.24 9.12 -11.17
C ASN A 197 -12.96 8.85 -12.51
N PHE A 198 -13.38 7.59 -12.75
CA PHE A 198 -14.21 7.27 -13.90
C PHE A 198 -15.54 8.04 -13.86
N LEU A 199 -16.24 8.00 -12.74
CA LEU A 199 -17.52 8.68 -12.60
C LEU A 199 -17.42 10.18 -12.81
N ASN A 200 -16.37 10.82 -12.32
CA ASN A 200 -16.08 12.23 -12.52
C ASN A 200 -15.85 12.60 -13.99
N ARG A 201 -15.06 11.78 -14.70
CA ARG A 201 -14.74 11.99 -16.11
C ARG A 201 -15.94 11.69 -17.03
N HIS A 202 -16.83 10.78 -16.62
CA HIS A 202 -17.95 10.27 -17.43
C HIS A 202 -19.30 10.45 -16.71
N ARG A 203 -19.59 11.67 -16.26
CA ARG A 203 -20.80 11.98 -15.47
C ARG A 203 -22.10 11.54 -16.13
N GLY A 204 -22.20 11.64 -17.45
CA GLY A 204 -23.38 11.18 -18.20
C GLY A 204 -23.62 9.66 -18.14
N MET A 205 -22.62 8.88 -17.71
CA MET A 205 -22.69 7.43 -17.60
C MET A 205 -22.81 6.95 -16.14
N ALA A 206 -22.82 7.87 -15.18
CA ALA A 206 -22.73 7.55 -13.77
C ALA A 206 -23.87 6.65 -13.26
N ASP A 207 -25.11 6.94 -13.62
CA ASP A 207 -26.27 6.11 -13.21
C ASP A 207 -26.22 4.72 -13.86
N GLN A 208 -25.80 4.64 -15.11
CA GLN A 208 -25.64 3.36 -15.82
C GLN A 208 -24.51 2.52 -15.19
N PHE A 209 -23.39 3.16 -14.85
CA PHE A 209 -22.28 2.48 -14.19
C PHE A 209 -22.67 1.99 -12.79
N HIS A 210 -23.43 2.78 -12.05
CA HIS A 210 -23.98 2.36 -10.75
C HIS A 210 -24.88 1.13 -10.89
N ALA A 211 -25.83 1.13 -11.84
CA ALA A 211 -26.67 -0.03 -12.13
C ALA A 211 -25.82 -1.25 -12.55
N PHE A 212 -24.79 -1.05 -13.37
CA PHE A 212 -23.84 -2.10 -13.71
C PHE A 212 -23.15 -2.69 -12.48
N ILE A 213 -22.58 -1.87 -11.59
CA ILE A 213 -21.91 -2.36 -10.36
C ILE A 213 -22.88 -3.12 -9.48
N GLN A 214 -24.14 -2.66 -9.37
CA GLN A 214 -25.18 -3.37 -8.63
C GLN A 214 -25.44 -4.76 -9.22
N ASN A 215 -25.66 -4.87 -10.52
CA ASN A 215 -25.90 -6.15 -11.19
C ASN A 215 -24.68 -7.07 -11.11
N LEU A 216 -23.48 -6.50 -11.24
CA LEU A 216 -22.21 -7.22 -11.15
C LEU A 216 -22.00 -7.85 -9.77
N THR A 217 -22.31 -7.10 -8.69
CA THR A 217 -22.18 -7.64 -7.33
C THR A 217 -23.13 -8.80 -7.08
N VAL A 218 -24.35 -8.73 -7.61
CA VAL A 218 -25.31 -9.83 -7.53
C VAL A 218 -24.85 -11.05 -8.35
N ALA A 219 -24.39 -10.85 -9.59
CA ALA A 219 -23.87 -11.92 -10.44
C ALA A 219 -22.65 -12.62 -9.82
N THR A 220 -21.74 -11.83 -9.23
CA THR A 220 -20.55 -12.35 -8.54
C THR A 220 -20.93 -13.17 -7.29
N THR A 221 -21.95 -12.70 -6.55
CA THR A 221 -22.48 -13.45 -5.39
C THR A 221 -23.04 -14.80 -5.78
N GLY A 222 -23.77 -14.88 -6.89
CA GLY A 222 -24.31 -16.11 -7.44
C GLY A 222 -23.27 -17.07 -8.04
N THR A 223 -22.00 -16.63 -8.17
CA THR A 223 -20.92 -17.42 -8.77
C THR A 223 -20.00 -17.99 -7.69
N THR A 224 -19.93 -19.32 -7.56
CA THR A 224 -19.17 -19.98 -6.48
C THR A 224 -17.66 -19.70 -6.53
N ARG A 225 -17.10 -19.49 -7.73
CA ARG A 225 -15.67 -19.20 -7.95
C ARG A 225 -15.47 -17.82 -8.57
N GLY A 226 -16.29 -16.86 -8.15
CA GLY A 226 -16.20 -15.47 -8.57
C GLY A 226 -15.83 -14.56 -7.40
N ALA A 227 -14.94 -13.60 -7.64
CA ALA A 227 -14.58 -12.56 -6.70
C ALA A 227 -14.46 -11.21 -7.41
N ALA A 228 -14.91 -10.14 -6.74
CA ALA A 228 -14.70 -8.77 -7.16
C ALA A 228 -13.99 -7.98 -6.05
N VAL A 229 -12.99 -7.18 -6.40
CA VAL A 229 -12.27 -6.30 -5.47
C VAL A 229 -12.37 -4.87 -5.99
N ILE A 230 -12.94 -3.99 -5.18
CA ILE A 230 -13.22 -2.61 -5.57
C ILE A 230 -12.48 -1.67 -4.64
N SER A 231 -11.58 -0.86 -5.19
CA SER A 231 -10.88 0.17 -4.43
C SER A 231 -11.71 1.45 -4.34
N LEU A 232 -11.85 1.96 -3.13
CA LEU A 232 -12.52 3.22 -2.85
C LEU A 232 -11.63 4.11 -1.97
N PRO A 233 -11.57 5.43 -2.21
CA PRO A 233 -10.84 6.34 -1.34
C PRO A 233 -11.57 6.49 0.02
N ARG A 234 -10.80 6.70 1.08
CA ARG A 234 -11.34 7.00 2.41
C ARG A 234 -11.38 8.51 2.71
N SER A 235 -10.44 9.26 2.12
CA SER A 235 -10.30 10.68 2.40
C SER A 235 -11.34 11.49 1.63
N GLN A 236 -12.03 12.37 2.34
CA GLN A 236 -13.01 13.32 1.77
C GLN A 236 -12.40 14.70 1.54
N VAL A 237 -11.12 14.91 1.89
CA VAL A 237 -10.49 16.25 1.93
C VAL A 237 -10.39 16.90 0.54
N GLU A 238 -10.34 16.09 -0.52
CA GLU A 238 -10.24 16.56 -1.91
C GLU A 238 -11.51 16.24 -2.74
N MET A 239 -12.58 15.82 -2.08
CA MET A 239 -13.83 15.41 -2.74
C MET A 239 -14.79 16.58 -2.85
N THR A 240 -15.41 16.71 -4.02
CA THR A 240 -16.58 17.55 -4.21
C THR A 240 -17.83 16.89 -3.60
N ASP A 241 -18.89 17.65 -3.37
CA ASP A 241 -20.20 17.11 -2.91
C ASP A 241 -20.70 16.01 -3.85
N TRP A 242 -20.47 16.16 -5.14
CA TRP A 242 -20.83 15.16 -6.15
C TRP A 242 -20.03 13.85 -5.95
N ASP A 243 -18.75 13.94 -5.67
CA ASP A 243 -17.90 12.77 -5.39
C ASP A 243 -18.36 12.03 -4.13
N MET A 244 -18.67 12.78 -3.07
CA MET A 244 -19.18 12.23 -1.82
C MET A 244 -20.51 11.49 -2.03
N GLN A 245 -21.43 12.07 -2.78
CA GLN A 245 -22.71 11.43 -3.10
C GLN A 245 -22.52 10.12 -3.88
N TRP A 246 -21.63 10.11 -4.88
CA TRP A 246 -21.39 8.92 -5.69
C TRP A 246 -20.61 7.86 -4.93
N GLN A 247 -19.64 8.26 -4.12
CA GLN A 247 -18.95 7.34 -3.22
C GLN A 247 -19.95 6.66 -2.28
N ASP A 248 -20.89 7.40 -1.70
CA ASP A 248 -21.91 6.86 -0.82
C ASP A 248 -22.85 5.88 -1.57
N LYS A 249 -23.29 6.24 -2.79
CA LYS A 249 -24.10 5.36 -3.65
C LYS A 249 -23.38 4.05 -3.94
N ILE A 250 -22.13 4.11 -4.42
CA ILE A 250 -21.33 2.90 -4.74
C ILE A 250 -21.08 2.08 -3.47
N THR A 251 -20.71 2.74 -2.38
CA THR A 251 -20.45 2.08 -1.09
C THR A 251 -21.68 1.34 -0.58
N LYS A 252 -22.88 1.93 -0.68
CA LYS A 252 -24.13 1.29 -0.28
C LYS A 252 -24.44 0.01 -1.09
N VAL A 253 -24.17 0.04 -2.38
CA VAL A 253 -24.36 -1.15 -3.24
C VAL A 253 -23.37 -2.25 -2.85
N VAL A 254 -22.09 -1.90 -2.74
CA VAL A 254 -21.02 -2.85 -2.50
C VAL A 254 -21.11 -3.44 -1.09
N ARG A 255 -21.34 -2.62 -0.04
CA ARG A 255 -21.41 -3.05 1.36
C ARG A 255 -22.49 -4.08 1.69
N ARG A 256 -23.49 -4.22 0.85
CA ARG A 256 -24.53 -5.27 1.06
C ARG A 256 -23.93 -6.69 1.02
N VAL A 257 -22.83 -6.87 0.31
CA VAL A 257 -22.20 -8.17 0.06
C VAL A 257 -20.69 -8.15 0.31
N ALA A 258 -20.11 -6.98 0.61
CA ALA A 258 -18.68 -6.81 0.78
C ALA A 258 -18.25 -6.86 2.24
N LYS A 259 -17.01 -7.27 2.44
CA LYS A 259 -16.27 -7.11 3.69
C LYS A 259 -15.30 -5.94 3.54
N ASP A 260 -15.44 -4.94 4.41
CA ASP A 260 -14.46 -3.85 4.50
C ASP A 260 -13.21 -4.37 5.21
N LEU A 261 -12.07 -4.08 4.64
CA LEU A 261 -10.79 -4.44 5.23
C LEU A 261 -9.97 -3.17 5.46
N ILE A 262 -9.61 -2.95 6.72
CA ILE A 262 -8.95 -1.73 7.17
C ILE A 262 -7.43 -1.90 7.04
N ALA A 263 -6.77 -0.83 6.56
CA ALA A 263 -5.34 -0.83 6.30
C ALA A 263 -4.47 -0.70 7.56
N ASN A 264 -3.32 -1.23 7.41
CA ASN A 264 -1.99 -1.14 8.03
C ASN A 264 -1.84 -0.44 9.39
N ASP A 265 -1.29 -1.19 10.33
CA ASP A 265 -0.70 -0.74 11.58
C ASP A 265 0.58 0.10 11.31
N GLU A 266 0.94 1.01 12.20
CA GLU A 266 2.18 1.82 12.13
C GLU A 266 3.44 0.96 11.97
N THR A 267 3.45 -0.24 12.56
CA THR A 267 4.54 -1.21 12.47
C THR A 267 4.70 -1.75 11.05
N GLU A 268 3.61 -1.98 10.35
CA GLU A 268 3.62 -2.48 8.97
C GLU A 268 4.12 -1.41 7.98
N ILE A 269 3.82 -0.13 8.21
CA ILE A 269 4.33 0.96 7.38
C ILE A 269 5.87 1.03 7.47
N SER A 270 6.42 0.86 8.66
CA SER A 270 7.87 0.81 8.88
C SER A 270 8.53 -0.30 8.07
N GLU A 271 7.91 -1.48 8.03
CA GLU A 271 8.38 -2.62 7.24
C GLU A 271 8.29 -2.36 5.73
N VAL A 272 7.18 -1.75 5.28
CA VAL A 272 7.01 -1.37 3.87
C VAL A 272 8.11 -0.40 3.43
N VAL A 273 8.36 0.66 4.20
CA VAL A 273 9.41 1.65 3.91
C VAL A 273 10.78 0.97 3.87
N ARG A 274 11.08 0.14 4.85
CA ARG A 274 12.35 -0.59 4.95
C ARG A 274 12.59 -1.47 3.72
N ARG A 275 11.63 -2.29 3.32
CA ARG A 275 11.76 -3.18 2.16
C ARG A 275 11.88 -2.44 0.84
N ARG A 276 11.34 -1.24 0.76
CA ARG A 276 11.45 -0.39 -0.42
C ARG A 276 12.81 0.28 -0.54
N LEU A 277 13.46 0.60 0.58
CA LEU A 277 14.71 1.36 0.59
C LEU A 277 15.96 0.48 0.74
N PHE A 278 15.83 -0.71 1.32
CA PHE A 278 16.97 -1.58 1.61
C PHE A 278 16.85 -2.96 0.96
N GLU A 279 17.97 -3.47 0.47
CA GLU A 279 18.12 -4.87 0.05
C GLU A 279 18.35 -5.77 1.26
N ASP A 280 19.19 -5.31 2.18
CA ASP A 280 19.54 -5.99 3.43
C ASP A 280 19.67 -4.96 4.57
N ILE A 281 19.32 -5.35 5.78
CA ILE A 281 19.42 -4.53 6.99
C ILE A 281 20.34 -5.16 8.04
N GLY A 282 21.13 -6.16 7.65
CA GLY A 282 21.99 -6.91 8.54
C GLY A 282 21.27 -7.98 9.37
N SER A 283 22.04 -8.63 10.22
CA SER A 283 21.53 -9.76 11.00
C SER A 283 20.57 -9.34 12.12
N ASP A 284 19.63 -10.22 12.46
CA ASP A 284 18.72 -10.04 13.60
C ASP A 284 19.46 -9.74 14.91
N ARG A 285 20.64 -10.32 15.09
CA ARG A 285 21.48 -10.07 16.29
C ARG A 285 21.87 -8.61 16.40
N ILE A 286 22.30 -8.01 15.30
CA ILE A 286 22.69 -6.59 15.24
C ILE A 286 21.45 -5.72 15.48
N ARG A 287 20.36 -5.97 14.77
CA ARG A 287 19.10 -5.24 14.92
C ARG A 287 18.62 -5.24 16.37
N LYS A 288 18.55 -6.41 17.01
CA LYS A 288 18.13 -6.55 18.41
C LYS A 288 19.08 -5.87 19.39
N SER A 289 20.40 -5.93 19.13
CA SER A 289 21.39 -5.25 19.95
C SER A 289 21.22 -3.73 19.89
N VAL A 290 21.07 -3.17 18.70
CA VAL A 290 20.83 -1.75 18.47
C VAL A 290 19.54 -1.31 19.15
N ALA A 291 18.43 -2.01 18.87
CA ALA A 291 17.14 -1.70 19.45
C ALA A 291 17.17 -1.70 21.00
N LYS A 292 17.83 -2.68 21.61
CA LYS A 292 17.99 -2.77 23.07
C LYS A 292 18.73 -1.56 23.64
N THR A 293 19.85 -1.18 23.04
CA THR A 293 20.70 -0.09 23.55
C THR A 293 19.97 1.26 23.48
N TYR A 294 19.41 1.57 22.31
CA TYR A 294 18.74 2.87 22.12
C TYR A 294 17.40 2.98 22.84
N ALA A 295 16.64 1.90 22.92
CA ALA A 295 15.43 1.89 23.72
C ALA A 295 15.73 2.13 25.20
N ALA A 296 16.79 1.54 25.73
CA ALA A 296 17.23 1.81 27.09
C ALA A 296 17.66 3.26 27.29
N TRP A 297 18.46 3.80 26.37
CA TRP A 297 18.89 5.21 26.40
C TRP A 297 17.72 6.18 26.37
N CYS A 298 16.77 5.98 25.45
CA CYS A 298 15.55 6.79 25.34
C CYS A 298 14.68 6.67 26.61
N PHE A 299 14.55 5.47 27.15
CA PHE A 299 13.75 5.27 28.36
C PHE A 299 14.30 6.00 29.56
N GLU A 300 15.62 5.95 29.76
CA GLU A 300 16.29 6.64 30.87
C GLU A 300 16.15 8.17 30.80
N ARG A 301 16.11 8.70 29.58
CA ARG A 301 16.00 10.15 29.32
C ARG A 301 14.60 10.62 28.91
N ARG A 302 13.58 9.79 29.13
CA ARG A 302 12.22 10.04 28.65
C ARG A 302 11.61 11.37 29.09
N ALA A 303 12.03 11.90 30.25
CA ALA A 303 11.58 13.20 30.73
C ALA A 303 12.17 14.39 29.96
N GLN A 304 13.28 14.19 29.26
CA GLN A 304 14.05 15.22 28.54
C GLN A 304 13.83 15.13 27.02
N LEU A 305 13.25 14.00 26.53
CA LEU A 305 13.06 13.76 25.10
C LEU A 305 11.64 14.15 24.66
N PRO A 306 11.46 14.52 23.39
CA PRO A 306 10.14 14.75 22.83
C PRO A 306 9.22 13.54 23.03
N PRO A 307 7.91 13.76 23.29
CA PRO A 307 6.97 12.66 23.51
C PRO A 307 6.95 11.64 22.35
N GLU A 308 7.19 12.09 21.14
CA GLU A 308 7.24 11.23 19.95
C GLU A 308 8.39 10.21 20.00
N TRP A 309 9.44 10.46 20.76
CA TRP A 309 10.59 9.57 20.91
C TRP A 309 10.35 8.45 21.93
N THR A 310 9.53 8.74 22.91
CA THR A 310 9.33 7.87 24.07
C THR A 310 7.86 7.50 24.27
N ALA A 311 6.97 7.77 23.29
CA ALA A 311 5.54 7.56 23.38
C ALA A 311 5.19 6.19 24.02
N VAL A 312 5.01 6.21 25.33
CA VAL A 312 4.63 5.07 26.16
C VAL A 312 3.33 5.43 26.83
N ASP A 313 2.42 4.50 26.89
CA ASP A 313 1.20 4.66 27.68
C ASP A 313 1.59 4.97 29.14
N SER A 314 1.11 6.10 29.67
CA SER A 314 1.36 6.53 31.04
C SER A 314 0.85 5.52 32.09
N ALA A 315 -0.07 4.64 31.73
CA ALA A 315 -0.60 3.57 32.57
C ALA A 315 0.24 2.28 32.54
N ALA A 316 1.26 2.20 31.64
CA ALA A 316 2.07 1.00 31.52
C ALA A 316 3.09 0.89 32.68
N THR A 317 3.32 -0.32 33.16
CA THR A 317 4.44 -0.59 34.09
C THR A 317 5.77 -0.31 33.40
N GLU A 318 6.80 0.04 34.18
CA GLU A 318 8.15 0.32 33.65
C GLU A 318 8.67 -0.79 32.73
N ALA A 319 8.47 -2.06 33.11
CA ALA A 319 8.87 -3.20 32.30
C ALA A 319 8.16 -3.24 30.94
N LYS A 320 6.85 -3.00 30.91
CA LYS A 320 6.06 -2.92 29.66
C LYS A 320 6.48 -1.75 28.82
N ALA A 321 6.79 -0.60 29.42
CA ALA A 321 7.25 0.58 28.74
C ALA A 321 8.60 0.37 28.05
N ARG A 322 9.57 -0.27 28.75
CA ARG A 322 10.87 -0.64 28.17
C ARG A 322 10.71 -1.62 27.00
N GLU A 323 9.87 -2.63 27.17
CA GLU A 323 9.62 -3.64 26.13
C GLU A 323 8.94 -3.03 24.91
N TYR A 324 7.98 -2.14 25.11
CA TYR A 324 7.32 -1.41 24.03
C TYR A 324 8.32 -0.58 23.20
N LEU A 325 9.17 0.21 23.88
CA LEU A 325 10.22 0.98 23.19
C LEU A 325 11.18 0.06 22.44
N ARG A 326 11.64 -1.03 23.06
CA ARG A 326 12.52 -1.99 22.40
C ARG A 326 11.90 -2.55 21.12
N SER A 327 10.64 -2.97 21.19
CA SER A 327 9.90 -3.48 20.03
C SER A 327 9.78 -2.43 18.94
N ARG A 328 9.46 -1.18 19.26
CA ARG A 328 9.40 -0.08 18.29
C ARG A 328 10.74 0.14 17.59
N PHE A 329 11.85 0.22 18.33
CA PHE A 329 13.18 0.35 17.73
C PHE A 329 13.54 -0.83 16.85
N GLU A 330 13.19 -2.05 17.25
CA GLU A 330 13.44 -3.24 16.45
C GLU A 330 12.67 -3.25 15.13
N VAL A 331 11.40 -2.86 15.15
CA VAL A 331 10.53 -2.81 13.97
C VAL A 331 10.93 -1.67 13.04
N CYS A 332 11.27 -0.49 13.57
CA CYS A 332 11.62 0.67 12.76
C CYS A 332 13.04 0.63 12.21
N TYR A 333 13.93 -0.23 12.72
CA TYR A 333 15.32 -0.29 12.29
C TYR A 333 15.45 -0.44 10.76
N PRO A 334 16.33 0.30 10.08
CA PRO A 334 17.37 1.20 10.61
C PRO A 334 16.91 2.64 10.91
N PHE A 335 15.63 2.93 10.87
CA PHE A 335 15.08 4.25 11.18
C PHE A 335 14.82 4.44 12.67
N HIS A 336 14.92 5.68 13.11
CA HIS A 336 14.43 6.04 14.44
C HIS A 336 12.89 6.00 14.47
N PRO A 337 12.22 5.43 15.48
CA PRO A 337 10.77 5.35 15.54
C PRO A 337 10.07 6.71 15.43
N ALA A 338 10.65 7.76 16.01
CA ALA A 338 10.10 9.10 15.95
C ALA A 338 10.08 9.66 14.52
N THR A 339 11.07 9.33 13.69
CA THR A 339 11.11 9.76 12.28
C THR A 339 9.87 9.27 11.56
N LEU A 340 9.56 7.99 11.63
CA LEU A 340 8.39 7.41 10.99
C LEU A 340 7.08 7.91 11.60
N SER A 341 7.04 8.11 12.94
CA SER A 341 5.85 8.68 13.61
C SER A 341 5.58 10.12 13.17
N VAL A 342 6.60 10.94 12.97
CA VAL A 342 6.45 12.31 12.46
C VAL A 342 5.87 12.29 11.05
N PHE A 343 6.40 11.46 10.17
CA PHE A 343 5.85 11.31 8.81
C PHE A 343 4.37 10.88 8.84
N GLN A 344 4.04 9.92 9.69
CA GLN A 344 2.69 9.37 9.75
C GLN A 344 1.67 10.30 10.42
N ARG A 345 2.06 11.04 11.46
CA ARG A 345 1.12 11.81 12.29
C ARG A 345 1.10 13.30 11.97
N LYS A 346 2.26 13.88 11.72
CA LYS A 346 2.37 15.34 11.49
C LYS A 346 2.21 15.69 10.01
N TRP A 347 2.81 14.91 9.13
CA TRP A 347 2.80 15.21 7.70
C TRP A 347 1.53 14.75 6.98
N GLN A 348 0.72 13.88 7.58
CA GLN A 348 -0.62 13.58 7.06
C GLN A 348 -1.53 14.80 6.95
N ALA A 349 -1.25 15.86 7.72
CA ALA A 349 -1.99 17.12 7.63
C ALA A 349 -1.59 17.98 6.42
N LEU A 350 -0.51 17.63 5.71
CA LEU A 350 -0.10 18.34 4.50
C LEU A 350 -0.92 17.86 3.31
N SER A 351 -1.53 18.78 2.57
CA SER A 351 -2.49 18.52 1.50
C SER A 351 -1.96 17.64 0.35
N GLN A 352 -0.65 17.55 0.18
CA GLN A 352 -0.01 16.74 -0.87
C GLN A 352 0.72 15.49 -0.35
N TYR A 353 0.64 15.21 0.95
CA TYR A 353 1.33 14.07 1.53
C TYR A 353 0.53 12.78 1.37
N GLN A 354 1.06 11.83 0.62
CA GLN A 354 0.43 10.54 0.32
C GLN A 354 1.04 9.39 1.15
N GLN A 355 0.88 9.41 2.46
CA GLN A 355 1.29 8.33 3.38
C GLN A 355 2.63 7.63 3.00
N THR A 356 2.59 6.31 2.76
CA THR A 356 3.79 5.51 2.42
C THR A 356 4.50 6.03 1.17
N ARG A 357 3.76 6.46 0.16
CA ARG A 357 4.32 7.03 -1.07
C ARG A 357 5.01 8.36 -0.80
N GLY A 358 4.38 9.26 -0.04
CA GLY A 358 4.98 10.52 0.39
C GLY A 358 6.23 10.30 1.24
N THR A 359 6.18 9.33 2.15
CA THR A 359 7.33 8.93 2.97
C THR A 359 8.48 8.42 2.10
N LEU A 360 8.22 7.59 1.10
CA LEU A 360 9.23 7.07 0.18
C LEU A 360 9.82 8.18 -0.70
N ALA A 361 8.97 9.02 -1.28
CA ALA A 361 9.41 10.14 -2.13
C ALA A 361 10.24 11.17 -1.36
N SER A 362 9.90 11.41 -0.10
CA SER A 362 10.62 12.33 0.77
C SER A 362 11.99 11.80 1.24
N GLY A 363 12.19 10.48 1.18
CA GLY A 363 13.35 9.83 1.80
C GLY A 363 14.60 9.78 0.94
N VAL A 364 14.57 10.23 -0.30
CA VAL A 364 15.62 9.88 -1.25
C VAL A 364 15.98 11.02 -2.19
N ASP A 365 16.40 12.16 -1.67
CA ASP A 365 17.20 13.11 -2.46
C ASP A 365 18.63 13.17 -1.91
N PRO A 366 19.57 12.40 -2.46
CA PRO A 366 20.95 12.41 -2.04
C PRO A 366 21.74 13.60 -2.60
N THR A 367 21.14 14.41 -3.48
CA THR A 367 21.83 15.55 -4.11
C THR A 367 21.67 16.86 -3.35
N ALA A 368 20.84 16.89 -2.32
CA ALA A 368 20.74 18.04 -1.45
C ALA A 368 22.02 18.18 -0.64
N SER A 369 22.87 19.09 -1.11
CA SER A 369 24.01 19.55 -0.33
C SER A 369 23.52 20.05 1.04
N PRO A 370 24.18 19.70 2.15
CA PRO A 370 23.81 20.15 3.49
C PRO A 370 23.64 21.68 3.64
N HIS A 371 24.20 22.44 2.73
CA HIS A 371 24.19 23.91 2.73
C HIS A 371 23.00 24.58 2.03
N LYS A 372 22.03 23.81 1.45
CA LYS A 372 20.86 24.39 0.76
C LYS A 372 19.55 24.32 1.54
N TRP A 373 19.61 24.01 2.82
CA TRP A 373 18.41 23.87 3.67
C TRP A 373 17.91 25.21 4.21
N GLN A 374 17.51 26.09 3.35
CA GLN A 374 16.77 27.27 3.74
C GLN A 374 15.27 26.95 3.72
N ARG A 375 14.72 26.64 4.89
CA ARG A 375 13.33 26.28 5.21
C ARG A 375 12.95 24.82 4.90
N PRO A 376 12.07 24.20 5.72
CA PRO A 376 11.63 22.83 5.52
C PRO A 376 10.73 22.74 4.29
N SER A 377 11.32 22.67 3.11
CA SER A 377 10.67 22.00 2.02
C SER A 377 10.72 20.53 2.34
N VAL A 378 9.60 20.01 2.73
CA VAL A 378 9.20 18.62 2.75
C VAL A 378 10.32 17.64 2.36
N GLY A 379 10.90 17.03 3.38
CA GLY A 379 11.19 15.67 3.27
C GLY A 379 12.55 15.14 3.04
N TYR A 380 13.22 14.82 4.12
CA TYR A 380 14.31 13.85 4.04
C TYR A 380 14.10 12.78 5.13
N ILE A 381 13.84 11.54 4.73
CA ILE A 381 14.07 10.42 5.62
C ILE A 381 15.59 10.30 5.70
N ILE A 382 16.15 10.79 6.76
CA ILE A 382 17.48 10.42 7.12
C ILE A 382 17.38 8.98 7.61
N PRO A 383 18.02 8.00 6.94
CA PRO A 383 18.20 6.70 7.53
C PRO A 383 19.04 6.93 8.77
N ALA A 384 18.39 7.19 9.87
CA ALA A 384 19.10 7.43 11.09
C ALA A 384 19.29 6.07 11.75
N THR A 385 20.47 5.54 11.69
CA THR A 385 20.96 5.10 12.97
C THR A 385 21.15 6.41 13.72
N PHE A 386 20.02 6.93 14.23
CA PHE A 386 20.01 7.96 15.24
C PHE A 386 20.79 9.24 14.89
N GLY A 387 20.24 10.01 13.95
CA GLY A 387 20.60 11.41 13.79
C GLY A 387 19.89 12.25 14.86
N TYR A 388 20.49 13.28 15.31
CA TYR A 388 19.85 14.37 16.03
C TYR A 388 19.71 15.59 15.11
N ALA A 389 18.67 16.36 15.31
CA ALA A 389 18.48 17.62 14.63
C ALA A 389 18.41 18.73 15.69
N HIS A 390 19.19 19.77 15.56
CA HIS A 390 19.11 20.97 16.38
C HIS A 390 19.25 22.22 15.52
N TRP A 391 18.75 23.33 16.01
CA TRP A 391 18.95 24.63 15.39
C TRP A 391 20.24 25.23 15.94
N ASP A 392 21.15 25.64 15.07
CA ASP A 392 22.35 26.35 15.48
C ASP A 392 22.05 27.83 15.85
N ALA A 393 23.09 28.54 16.29
CA ALA A 393 22.99 29.96 16.68
C ALA A 393 22.54 30.88 15.53
N ASP A 394 22.72 30.45 14.29
CA ASP A 394 22.34 31.18 13.07
C ASP A 394 20.92 30.79 12.57
N GLY A 395 20.21 29.96 13.32
CA GLY A 395 18.87 29.48 12.97
C GLY A 395 18.86 28.49 11.82
N GLN A 396 19.97 27.78 11.57
CA GLN A 396 20.06 26.70 10.61
C GLN A 396 19.83 25.35 11.29
N LEU A 397 19.10 24.46 10.61
CA LEU A 397 18.90 23.10 11.09
C LEU A 397 20.19 22.29 10.85
N VAL A 398 20.85 21.94 11.93
CA VAL A 398 22.02 21.05 11.89
C VAL A 398 21.58 19.61 12.14
N LEU A 399 21.93 18.72 11.23
CA LEU A 399 21.66 17.30 11.33
C LEU A 399 22.97 16.60 11.69
N GLY A 400 22.98 15.93 12.82
CA GLY A 400 24.13 15.16 13.28
C GLY A 400 23.83 13.66 13.26
N TRP A 401 24.87 12.87 13.07
CA TRP A 401 24.79 11.41 13.15
C TRP A 401 25.29 10.97 14.50
N ILE A 402 24.49 10.26 15.28
CA ILE A 402 24.97 9.63 16.52
C ILE A 402 25.61 8.31 16.13
N ASN A 403 26.88 8.35 15.79
CA ASN A 403 27.69 7.12 15.62
C ASN A 403 28.17 6.57 16.96
N GLU A 404 28.14 7.38 18.00
CA GLU A 404 28.53 7.06 19.37
C GLU A 404 27.49 7.64 20.32
N VAL A 405 27.26 7.00 21.45
CA VAL A 405 26.51 7.61 22.56
C VAL A 405 27.25 8.91 22.88
N PRO A 406 26.60 10.11 22.83
CA PRO A 406 27.31 11.35 23.09
C PRO A 406 28.00 11.24 24.44
N ASP A 407 29.32 11.47 24.49
CA ASP A 407 29.98 11.72 25.73
C ASP A 407 29.28 12.87 26.44
N GLN A 408 29.10 12.76 27.74
CA GLN A 408 28.39 13.75 28.57
C GLN A 408 28.94 15.19 28.38
N GLU A 409 30.19 15.34 27.94
CA GLU A 409 30.84 16.63 27.73
C GLU A 409 30.36 17.41 26.50
N ALA A 410 29.77 16.73 25.50
CA ALA A 410 29.28 17.43 24.31
C ALA A 410 27.92 18.15 24.51
N CYS A 411 27.17 17.80 25.55
CA CYS A 411 25.90 18.46 25.89
C CYS A 411 26.07 19.70 26.81
N GLU A 412 27.19 19.81 27.51
CA GLU A 412 27.38 20.91 28.48
C GLU A 412 27.93 22.21 27.85
N THR A 413 28.43 22.16 26.61
CA THR A 413 29.01 23.36 25.95
C THR A 413 27.99 24.24 25.26
N SER A 414 26.69 23.88 25.19
CA SER A 414 25.63 24.71 24.58
C SER A 414 24.84 25.58 25.57
N GLU A 415 25.09 25.45 26.89
CA GLU A 415 24.37 26.24 27.91
C GLU A 415 25.15 27.48 28.44
N SER A 416 26.36 27.76 27.93
CA SER A 416 27.13 28.95 28.32
C SER A 416 27.29 29.96 27.19
N GLY A 417 26.21 30.56 26.79
CA GLY A 417 26.20 31.69 25.86
C GLY A 417 24.87 32.41 25.96
N THR A 418 24.83 33.36 26.89
CA THR A 418 23.75 34.32 27.13
C THR A 418 23.06 34.85 25.89
#